data_1533e1e25ebba339269330a72e93bbe1
#
_entry.id   1533e1e25ebba339269330a72e93bbe1
#
_cell.length_a   1.000
_cell.length_b   1.000
_cell.length_c   1.000
_cell.angle_alpha   90.00
_cell.angle_beta   90.00
_cell.angle_gamma   90.00
#
_symmetry.space_group_name_H-M   'P 1'
#
loop_
_entity.id
_entity.type
_entity.pdbx_description
1 polymer ?
#
loop_
_entity_poly.entity_id
_entity_poly.type
_entity_poly.pdbx_seq_one_letter_code
_entity_poly.pdbx_strand_id
1 'polypeptide(L)'
;GTHLSKRIPLCADYPVYKASNDRRVIDDRCLRGAVTKVTENYIYCLMTPYTHGEALKENLYKGLPNYFSDILYVFNWDGKLLHKYTLDMPVCSFCIDRNDKYMFASTMKDDDFVIRKYKLDLD
;
A
#
# COMPACT_ATOMS: atom_id res chain seq x y z
N GLY A 1 15.71 13.58 -21.83
CA GLY A 1 14.40 14.17 -21.84
C GLY A 1 13.47 13.45 -20.94
N THR A 2 12.59 14.19 -20.38
CA THR A 2 11.56 13.63 -19.55
C THR A 2 10.39 13.21 -20.41
N HIS A 3 10.09 11.95 -20.37
CA HIS A 3 8.88 11.47 -20.99
C HIS A 3 7.81 11.37 -19.92
N LEU A 4 6.66 11.96 -20.21
CA LEU A 4 5.52 11.76 -19.36
C LEU A 4 5.10 10.32 -19.48
N SER A 5 5.22 9.58 -18.38
CA SER A 5 4.79 8.20 -18.35
C SER A 5 3.28 8.13 -18.49
N LYS A 6 2.81 7.07 -19.08
CA LYS A 6 1.40 6.83 -19.18
C LYS A 6 0.83 6.62 -17.77
N ARG A 7 -0.36 7.14 -17.53
CA ARG A 7 -1.06 6.96 -16.26
C ARG A 7 -1.69 5.57 -16.24
N ILE A 8 -1.30 4.74 -15.29
CA ILE A 8 -1.81 3.38 -15.13
C ILE A 8 -2.65 3.30 -13.87
N PRO A 9 -3.96 3.04 -13.96
CA PRO A 9 -4.76 2.82 -12.77
C PRO A 9 -4.45 1.45 -12.18
N LEU A 10 -3.99 1.41 -10.93
CA LEU A 10 -3.60 0.18 -10.26
C LEU A 10 -4.75 -0.47 -9.48
N CYS A 11 -5.78 0.29 -9.15
CA CYS A 11 -6.94 -0.21 -8.44
C CYS A 11 -8.20 0.04 -9.28
N ALA A 12 -9.20 -0.80 -9.09
CA ALA A 12 -10.49 -0.61 -9.76
C ALA A 12 -11.17 0.68 -9.30
N ASP A 13 -10.91 1.09 -8.06
CA ASP A 13 -11.54 2.25 -7.47
C ASP A 13 -10.58 3.43 -7.43
N TYR A 14 -10.91 4.48 -8.18
CA TYR A 14 -10.22 5.75 -8.08
C TYR A 14 -10.71 6.52 -6.85
N PRO A 15 -9.89 7.44 -6.33
CA PRO A 15 -10.42 8.36 -5.33
C PRO A 15 -11.63 9.09 -5.89
N VAL A 16 -12.74 8.98 -5.20
CA VAL A 16 -13.97 9.69 -5.54
C VAL A 16 -14.03 10.95 -4.69
N TYR A 17 -14.28 12.07 -5.33
CA TYR A 17 -14.36 13.35 -4.64
C TYR A 17 -15.81 13.76 -4.50
N LYS A 18 -16.15 14.34 -3.37
CA LYS A 18 -17.47 14.94 -3.13
C LYS A 18 -17.30 16.43 -2.85
N ALA A 19 -18.29 17.23 -3.19
CA ALA A 19 -18.30 18.65 -2.88
C ALA A 19 -18.67 18.85 -1.42
N SER A 20 -17.94 19.72 -0.72
CA SER A 20 -18.24 20.12 0.64
C SER A 20 -17.68 21.52 0.87
N ASN A 21 -18.52 22.50 1.16
CA ASN A 21 -18.11 23.89 1.39
C ASN A 21 -17.18 24.41 0.28
N ASP A 22 -17.57 24.22 -0.99
CA ASP A 22 -16.81 24.62 -2.18
C ASP A 22 -15.46 23.93 -2.32
N ARG A 23 -15.24 22.81 -1.64
CA ARG A 23 -14.03 22.01 -1.74
C ARG A 23 -14.32 20.64 -2.30
N ARG A 24 -13.31 20.08 -2.99
CA ARG A 24 -13.30 18.66 -3.29
C ARG A 24 -12.68 17.94 -2.11
N VAL A 25 -13.40 16.95 -1.59
CA VAL A 25 -12.88 16.06 -0.54
C VAL A 25 -12.98 14.62 -1.03
N ILE A 26 -12.03 13.79 -0.58
CA ILE A 26 -12.02 12.37 -0.95
C ILE A 26 -13.23 11.70 -0.29
N ASP A 27 -13.95 10.89 -1.08
CA ASP A 27 -15.08 10.13 -0.56
C ASP A 27 -14.60 9.17 0.53
N ASP A 28 -15.37 9.08 1.62
CA ASP A 28 -15.03 8.26 2.79
C ASP A 28 -14.91 6.78 2.49
N ARG A 29 -15.47 6.31 1.36
CA ARG A 29 -15.43 4.90 0.97
C ARG A 29 -14.17 4.52 0.20
N CYS A 30 -13.35 5.47 -0.19
CA CYS A 30 -12.13 5.19 -0.95
C CYS A 30 -11.08 4.48 -0.11
N LEU A 31 -10.48 3.46 -0.67
CA LEU A 31 -9.28 2.85 -0.10
C LEU A 31 -8.07 3.72 -0.41
N ARG A 32 -7.05 3.60 0.41
CA ARG A 32 -5.83 4.39 0.28
C ARG A 32 -4.63 3.49 0.18
N GLY A 33 -3.74 3.81 -0.75
CA GLY A 33 -2.40 3.22 -0.77
C GLY A 33 -1.50 3.96 0.20
N ALA A 34 -0.68 3.25 0.93
CA ALA A 34 0.21 3.83 1.91
C ALA A 34 1.63 4.03 1.36
N VAL A 35 2.22 2.98 0.80
CA VAL A 35 3.61 3.00 0.30
C VAL A 35 3.67 2.22 -1.01
N THR A 36 4.36 2.77 -2.00
CA THR A 36 4.56 2.10 -3.28
C THR A 36 6.05 1.95 -3.56
N LYS A 37 6.46 0.76 -3.97
CA LYS A 37 7.82 0.45 -4.42
C LYS A 37 7.75 -0.27 -5.75
N VAL A 38 8.77 -0.12 -6.56
CA VAL A 38 8.80 -0.73 -7.89
C VAL A 38 10.11 -1.47 -8.12
N THR A 39 10.04 -2.51 -8.94
CA THR A 39 11.19 -3.19 -9.52
C THR A 39 11.05 -3.16 -11.02
N GLU A 40 11.98 -3.75 -11.74
CA GLU A 40 11.87 -3.88 -13.19
C GLU A 40 10.65 -4.69 -13.61
N ASN A 41 10.19 -5.58 -12.76
CA ASN A 41 9.15 -6.56 -13.09
C ASN A 41 7.79 -6.25 -12.50
N TYR A 42 7.74 -5.58 -11.35
CA TYR A 42 6.49 -5.45 -10.59
C TYR A 42 6.34 -4.08 -9.94
N ILE A 43 5.12 -3.77 -9.61
CA ILE A 43 4.75 -2.61 -8.79
C ILE A 43 4.13 -3.15 -7.51
N TYR A 44 4.70 -2.77 -6.37
CA TYR A 44 4.25 -3.22 -5.04
C TYR A 44 3.57 -2.05 -4.34
N CYS A 45 2.39 -2.29 -3.83
CA CYS A 45 1.65 -1.25 -3.10
C CYS A 45 1.16 -1.79 -1.75
N LEU A 46 1.66 -1.18 -0.68
CA LEU A 46 1.16 -1.46 0.66
C LEU A 46 -0.12 -0.65 0.84
N MET A 47 -1.24 -1.34 1.00
CA MET A 47 -2.55 -0.72 1.08
C MET A 47 -2.96 -0.53 2.53
N THR A 48 -3.55 0.61 2.83
CA THR A 48 -4.09 0.79 4.18
C THR A 48 -5.29 -0.14 4.38
N PRO A 49 -5.48 -0.66 5.59
CA PRO A 49 -6.63 -1.52 5.87
C PRO A 49 -7.93 -0.74 6.03
N TYR A 50 -7.89 0.57 5.92
CA TYR A 50 -9.02 1.45 6.14
C TYR A 50 -9.42 2.19 4.87
N THR A 51 -10.71 2.44 4.72
CA THR A 51 -11.20 3.46 3.81
C THR A 51 -10.79 4.83 4.34
N HIS A 52 -10.93 5.86 3.50
CA HIS A 52 -10.62 7.22 3.93
C HIS A 52 -11.45 7.63 5.15
N GLY A 53 -12.75 7.30 5.16
CA GLY A 53 -13.63 7.62 6.29
C GLY A 53 -13.24 6.91 7.56
N GLU A 54 -12.88 5.63 7.46
CA GLU A 54 -12.41 4.87 8.62
C GLU A 54 -11.11 5.44 9.17
N ALA A 55 -10.18 5.84 8.29
CA ALA A 55 -8.90 6.44 8.70
C ALA A 55 -9.08 7.76 9.43
N LEU A 56 -10.13 8.52 9.14
CA LEU A 56 -10.43 9.77 9.85
C LEU A 56 -10.98 9.51 11.25
N LYS A 57 -11.67 8.39 11.45
CA LYS A 57 -12.24 8.02 12.74
C LYS A 57 -11.28 7.25 13.62
N GLU A 58 -10.44 6.42 12.99
CA GLU A 58 -9.54 5.51 13.66
C GLU A 58 -8.10 5.92 13.44
N ASN A 59 -7.39 6.29 14.50
CA ASN A 59 -5.98 6.65 14.38
C ASN A 59 -5.07 5.44 14.43
N LEU A 60 -5.58 4.27 14.84
CA LEU A 60 -4.76 3.11 15.14
C LEU A 60 -5.27 1.88 14.43
N TYR A 61 -4.34 1.01 14.01
CA TYR A 61 -4.62 -0.31 13.51
C TYR A 61 -3.82 -1.31 14.37
N LYS A 62 -4.53 -2.18 15.09
CA LYS A 62 -3.93 -3.15 16.03
C LYS A 62 -2.93 -2.49 16.99
N GLY A 63 -3.29 -1.32 17.50
CA GLY A 63 -2.44 -0.55 18.41
C GLY A 63 -1.34 0.25 17.74
N LEU A 64 -1.30 0.28 16.40
CA LEU A 64 -0.31 1.01 15.61
C LEU A 64 -0.98 2.13 14.81
N PRO A 65 -0.22 3.18 14.43
CA PRO A 65 -0.78 4.23 13.60
C PRO A 65 -1.41 3.70 12.32
N ASN A 66 -2.41 4.40 11.79
CA ASN A 66 -3.19 3.95 10.64
C ASN A 66 -2.43 3.88 9.32
N TYR A 67 -1.17 4.32 9.27
CA TYR A 67 -0.31 4.13 8.10
C TYR A 67 0.37 2.76 8.08
N PHE A 68 0.28 1.99 9.15
CA PHE A 68 0.71 0.59 9.14
C PHE A 68 -0.32 -0.26 8.41
N SER A 69 0.14 -1.26 7.68
CA SER A 69 -0.75 -2.16 6.95
C SER A 69 -0.17 -3.55 6.85
N ASP A 70 -1.04 -4.54 6.82
CA ASP A 70 -0.68 -5.93 6.54
C ASP A 70 -1.14 -6.40 5.14
N ILE A 71 -1.58 -5.46 4.29
CA ILE A 71 -2.10 -5.77 2.96
C ILE A 71 -1.13 -5.27 1.89
N LEU A 72 -0.59 -6.19 1.10
CA LEU A 72 0.33 -5.87 0.01
C LEU A 72 -0.28 -6.31 -1.32
N TYR A 73 -0.41 -5.37 -2.25
CA TYR A 73 -0.83 -5.65 -3.62
C TYR A 73 0.39 -5.66 -4.53
N VAL A 74 0.44 -6.61 -5.46
CA VAL A 74 1.49 -6.69 -6.47
C VAL A 74 0.86 -6.62 -7.85
N PHE A 75 1.30 -5.65 -8.64
CA PHE A 75 0.80 -5.41 -9.99
C PHE A 75 1.92 -5.63 -11.01
N ASN A 76 1.55 -5.99 -12.24
CA ASN A 76 2.50 -5.90 -13.34
C ASN A 76 2.56 -4.47 -13.87
N TRP A 77 3.45 -4.21 -14.82
CA TRP A 77 3.61 -2.86 -15.39
C TRP A 77 2.45 -2.42 -16.31
N ASP A 78 1.53 -3.33 -16.64
CA ASP A 78 0.28 -2.98 -17.31
C ASP A 78 -0.81 -2.55 -16.34
N GLY A 79 -0.53 -2.61 -15.06
CA GLY A 79 -1.49 -2.22 -14.02
C GLY A 79 -2.42 -3.34 -13.59
N LYS A 80 -2.16 -4.57 -14.02
CA LYS A 80 -2.97 -5.71 -13.63
C LYS A 80 -2.56 -6.21 -12.25
N LEU A 81 -3.53 -6.40 -11.37
CA LEU A 81 -3.28 -6.98 -10.05
C LEU A 81 -2.97 -8.47 -10.20
N LEU A 82 -1.78 -8.86 -9.77
CA LEU A 82 -1.32 -10.25 -9.85
C LEU A 82 -1.46 -10.98 -8.53
N HIS A 83 -1.16 -10.33 -7.42
CA HIS A 83 -1.16 -10.94 -6.10
C HIS A 83 -1.67 -9.97 -5.06
N LYS A 84 -2.35 -10.52 -4.07
CA LYS A 84 -2.74 -9.82 -2.85
C LYS A 84 -2.25 -10.65 -1.68
N TYR A 85 -1.34 -10.09 -0.90
CA TYR A 85 -0.79 -10.77 0.27
C TYR A 85 -1.35 -10.15 1.54
N THR A 86 -1.63 -11.01 2.51
CA THR A 86 -1.88 -10.58 3.88
C THR A 86 -0.67 -10.99 4.70
N LEU A 87 0.02 -9.99 5.27
CA LEU A 87 1.20 -10.24 6.08
C LEU A 87 0.81 -10.69 7.47
N ASP A 88 1.74 -11.33 8.18
CA ASP A 88 1.48 -11.82 9.54
C ASP A 88 1.38 -10.68 10.57
N MET A 89 1.83 -9.49 10.23
CA MET A 89 1.72 -8.31 11.07
C MET A 89 1.72 -7.04 10.24
N PRO A 90 1.16 -5.94 10.76
CA PRO A 90 1.20 -4.66 10.07
C PRO A 90 2.62 -4.13 9.98
N VAL A 91 2.97 -3.56 8.83
CA VAL A 91 4.27 -2.96 8.58
C VAL A 91 4.10 -1.53 8.10
N CYS A 92 5.10 -0.69 8.31
CA CYS A 92 5.02 0.73 7.93
C CYS A 92 5.84 1.09 6.71
N SER A 93 6.84 0.29 6.38
CA SER A 93 7.64 0.48 5.16
C SER A 93 8.25 -0.83 4.73
N PHE A 94 8.70 -0.88 3.49
CA PHE A 94 9.30 -2.08 2.96
C PHE A 94 10.24 -1.75 1.81
N CYS A 95 11.10 -2.70 1.48
CA CYS A 95 11.84 -2.70 0.24
C CYS A 95 11.87 -4.10 -0.35
N ILE A 96 12.13 -4.18 -1.64
CA ILE A 96 12.11 -5.44 -2.38
C ILE A 96 13.52 -5.67 -2.94
N ASP A 97 13.99 -6.91 -2.89
CA ASP A 97 15.27 -7.22 -3.50
C ASP A 97 15.18 -7.16 -5.02
N ARG A 98 16.35 -7.06 -5.66
CA ARG A 98 16.45 -6.89 -7.11
C ARG A 98 15.78 -8.00 -7.91
N ASN A 99 15.73 -9.20 -7.35
CA ASN A 99 15.19 -10.38 -8.05
C ASN A 99 13.75 -10.68 -7.70
N ASP A 100 13.08 -9.82 -6.95
CA ASP A 100 11.68 -10.02 -6.53
C ASP A 100 11.45 -11.29 -5.72
N LYS A 101 12.46 -11.73 -4.98
CA LYS A 101 12.37 -12.94 -4.17
C LYS A 101 12.02 -12.66 -2.71
N TYR A 102 12.48 -11.54 -2.19
CA TYR A 102 12.32 -11.22 -0.78
C TYR A 102 11.85 -9.78 -0.60
N MET A 103 11.02 -9.60 0.40
CA MET A 103 10.63 -8.29 0.89
C MET A 103 11.16 -8.13 2.30
N PHE A 104 11.74 -6.97 2.59
CA PHE A 104 12.17 -6.59 3.93
C PHE A 104 11.25 -5.46 4.40
N ALA A 105 10.61 -5.64 5.52
CA ALA A 105 9.62 -4.67 6.01
C ALA A 105 9.92 -4.27 7.44
N SER A 106 9.63 -3.01 7.76
CA SER A 106 9.76 -2.51 9.14
C SER A 106 8.42 -2.56 9.84
N THR A 107 8.46 -3.01 11.08
CA THR A 107 7.30 -3.02 11.96
C THR A 107 7.73 -2.65 13.37
N MET A 108 6.76 -2.58 14.28
CA MET A 108 7.04 -2.38 15.69
C MET A 108 6.55 -3.59 16.48
N LYS A 109 7.39 -4.03 17.40
CA LYS A 109 7.06 -5.10 18.33
C LYS A 109 7.61 -4.72 19.72
N ASP A 110 6.76 -4.68 20.72
CA ASP A 110 7.14 -4.33 22.09
C ASP A 110 7.91 -3.01 22.17
N ASP A 111 7.41 -1.98 21.46
CA ASP A 111 7.98 -0.64 21.35
C ASP A 111 9.34 -0.55 20.62
N ASP A 112 9.80 -1.65 20.04
CA ASP A 112 11.03 -1.67 19.24
C ASP A 112 10.71 -1.82 17.76
N PHE A 113 11.53 -1.16 16.92
CA PHE A 113 11.49 -1.40 15.48
C PHE A 113 12.14 -2.73 15.16
N VAL A 114 11.46 -3.50 14.32
CA VAL A 114 11.90 -4.83 13.90
C VAL A 114 11.85 -4.90 12.37
N ILE A 115 12.86 -5.55 11.78
CA ILE A 115 12.85 -5.83 10.35
C ILE A 115 12.38 -7.26 10.13
N ARG A 116 11.35 -7.42 9.29
CA ARG A 116 10.81 -8.72 8.92
C ARG A 116 11.22 -9.02 7.49
N LYS A 117 11.62 -10.27 7.25
CA LYS A 117 11.95 -10.76 5.92
C LYS A 117 10.86 -11.71 5.46
N TYR A 118 10.29 -11.44 4.29
CA TYR A 118 9.27 -12.28 3.69
C TYR A 118 9.76 -12.83 2.37
N LYS A 119 9.50 -14.10 2.13
CA LYS A 119 9.75 -14.70 0.83
C LYS A 119 8.55 -14.47 -0.06
N LEU A 120 8.79 -13.95 -1.27
CA LEU A 120 7.75 -13.70 -2.25
C LEU A 120 7.67 -14.87 -3.22
N ASP A 121 6.46 -15.40 -3.41
CA ASP A 121 6.18 -16.44 -4.40
C ASP A 121 5.30 -15.83 -5.48
N LEU A 122 5.96 -15.22 -6.48
CA LEU A 122 5.27 -14.46 -7.52
C LEU A 122 4.98 -15.26 -8.79
N ASP A 123 5.45 -16.48 -8.87
CA ASP A 123 5.27 -17.36 -10.03
C ASP A 123 4.01 -18.20 -9.93
#